data_e8ccf0868d9dd61ffb69423dbc2b4482
#
_entry.id   e8ccf0868d9dd61ffb69423dbc2b4482
#
_cell.length_a   1.000
_cell.length_b   1.000
_cell.length_c   1.000
_cell.angle_alpha   90.00
_cell.angle_beta   90.00
_cell.angle_gamma   90.00
#
_symmetry.space_group_name_H-M   'P 1'
#
loop_
_entity.id
_entity.type
_entity.pdbx_description
1 polymer ?
#
loop_
_entity_poly.entity_id
_entity_poly.type
_entity_poly.pdbx_seq_one_letter_code
_entity_poly.pdbx_strand_id
1 'polypeptide(L)' 'MALEKKLAETIEAKGISVRSIATRAGIDEQILYRCLRAEQRLKADEFLAICKVIEIDPKDFVNE' A
#
# COMPACT_ATOMS: atom_id res chain seq x y z
N MET A 1 -12.11 -0.69 -2.84
CA MET A 1 -11.75 -2.09 -3.12
C MET A 1 -11.13 -2.76 -1.92
N ALA A 2 -11.32 -4.05 -1.81
CA ALA A 2 -10.78 -4.81 -0.69
C ALA A 2 -9.26 -4.76 -0.60
N LEU A 3 -8.58 -4.65 -1.74
CA LEU A 3 -7.12 -4.62 -1.80
C LEU A 3 -6.56 -3.41 -1.06
N GLU A 4 -7.07 -2.23 -1.34
CA GLU A 4 -6.57 -1.01 -0.71
C GLU A 4 -6.84 -1.01 0.79
N LYS A 5 -8.01 -1.48 1.18
CA LYS A 5 -8.36 -1.57 2.59
C LYS A 5 -7.46 -2.55 3.32
N LYS A 6 -7.23 -3.71 2.73
CA LYS A 6 -6.37 -4.72 3.33
C LYS A 6 -4.94 -4.21 3.46
N LEU A 7 -4.47 -3.50 2.45
CA LEU A 7 -3.14 -2.91 2.47
C LEU A 7 -3.02 -1.88 3.59
N ALA A 8 -4.02 -1.02 3.76
CA ALA A 8 -4.02 -0.03 4.84
C ALA A 8 -3.95 -0.71 6.21
N GLU A 9 -4.72 -1.78 6.40
CA GLU A 9 -4.72 -2.52 7.65
C GLU A 9 -3.36 -3.16 7.91
N THR A 10 -2.73 -3.68 6.87
CA THR A 10 -1.42 -4.30 6.99
C THR A 10 -0.35 -3.27 7.37
N ILE A 11 -0.38 -2.11 6.75
CA ILE A 11 0.55 -1.03 7.05
C ILE A 11 0.40 -0.59 8.50
N GLU A 12 -0.84 -0.44 8.94
CA GLU A 12 -1.12 -0.04 10.31
C GLU A 12 -0.63 -1.11 11.30
N ALA A 13 -0.87 -2.37 11.00
CA ALA A 13 -0.44 -3.47 11.85
C ALA A 13 1.08 -3.54 11.98
N LYS A 14 1.79 -3.17 10.92
CA LYS A 14 3.26 -3.17 10.94
C LYS A 14 3.84 -1.92 11.62
N GLY A 15 3.02 -0.91 11.84
CA GLY A 15 3.47 0.32 12.49
C GLY A 15 4.39 1.16 11.62
N ILE A 16 4.32 1.01 10.30
CA ILE A 16 5.14 1.77 9.37
C ILE A 16 4.39 3.03 8.94
N SER A 17 5.10 4.17 8.90
CA SER A 17 4.44 5.41 8.50
C SER A 17 4.19 5.43 7.00
N VAL A 18 3.05 6.00 6.60
CA VAL A 18 2.69 6.15 5.20
C VAL A 18 3.72 7.01 4.47
N ARG A 19 4.21 8.05 5.13
CA ARG A 19 5.22 8.93 4.54
C ARG A 19 6.50 8.17 4.19
N SER A 20 6.95 7.30 5.08
CA SER A 20 8.13 6.49 4.83
C SER A 20 7.93 5.57 3.64
N ILE A 21 6.76 4.94 3.57
CA ILE A 21 6.44 4.04 2.46
C ILE A 21 6.41 4.81 1.15
N ALA A 22 5.75 5.97 1.13
CA ALA A 22 5.66 6.78 -0.07
C ALA A 22 7.05 7.17 -0.58
N THR A 23 7.91 7.61 0.33
CA THR A 23 9.27 8.00 -0.03
C THR A 23 10.05 6.83 -0.62
N ARG A 24 9.98 5.67 0.00
CA ARG A 24 10.72 4.49 -0.45
C ARG A 24 10.16 3.91 -1.74
N ALA A 25 8.85 3.96 -1.91
CA ALA A 25 8.20 3.42 -3.10
C ALA A 25 8.21 4.41 -4.27
N GLY A 26 8.60 5.66 -4.02
CA GLY A 26 8.60 6.68 -5.06
C GLY A 26 7.21 7.13 -5.43
N ILE A 27 6.28 7.13 -4.47
CA ILE A 27 4.88 7.51 -4.69
C ILE A 27 4.62 8.82 -3.96
N ASP A 28 3.80 9.68 -4.55
CA ASP A 28 3.37 10.90 -3.89
C ASP A 28 2.58 10.55 -2.62
N GLU A 29 2.93 11.19 -1.52
CA GLU A 29 2.33 10.88 -0.22
C GLU A 29 0.81 11.09 -0.21
N GLN A 30 0.34 12.16 -0.84
CA GLN A 30 -1.08 12.44 -0.88
C GLN A 30 -1.84 11.41 -1.71
N ILE A 31 -1.24 10.97 -2.82
CA ILE A 31 -1.84 9.93 -3.65
C ILE A 31 -1.93 8.64 -2.85
N LEU A 32 -0.88 8.29 -2.11
CA LEU A 32 -0.90 7.09 -1.31
C LEU A 32 -1.98 7.15 -0.23
N TYR A 33 -2.13 8.30 0.43
CA TYR A 33 -3.19 8.47 1.43
C TYR A 33 -4.57 8.24 0.82
N ARG A 34 -4.80 8.79 -0.38
CA ARG A 34 -6.09 8.60 -1.05
C ARG A 34 -6.35 7.13 -1.38
N CYS A 35 -5.33 6.43 -1.82
CA CYS A 35 -5.45 5.01 -2.11
C CYS A 35 -5.80 4.22 -0.86
N LEU A 36 -5.13 4.52 0.25
CA LEU A 36 -5.36 3.81 1.50
C LEU A 36 -6.73 4.11 2.11
N ARG A 37 -7.33 5.25 1.76
CA ARG A 37 -8.71 5.57 2.16
C ARG A 37 -9.73 5.01 1.18
N ALA A 38 -9.28 4.28 0.16
CA ALA A 38 -10.14 3.75 -0.89
C ALA A 38 -10.84 4.84 -1.70
N GLU A 39 -10.24 6.03 -1.76
CA GLU A 39 -10.76 7.14 -2.56
C GLU A 39 -10.19 7.16 -3.96
N GLN A 40 -9.11 6.42 -4.18
CA GLN A 40 -8.45 6.36 -5.45
C GLN A 40 -7.91 4.94 -5.65
N ARG A 41 -7.95 4.47 -6.88
CA ARG A 41 -7.47 3.13 -7.20
C ARG A 41 -5.95 3.09 -7.19
N LEU A 42 -5.40 2.07 -6.54
CA LEU A 42 -3.96 1.84 -6.52
C LEU A 42 -3.55 1.14 -7.81
N LYS A 43 -2.51 1.66 -8.47
CA LYS A 43 -2.00 1.03 -9.68
C LYS A 43 -1.17 -0.20 -9.33
N ALA A 44 -1.11 -1.15 -10.28
CA ALA A 44 -0.41 -2.41 -10.04
C ALA A 44 1.07 -2.20 -9.71
N ASP A 45 1.75 -1.32 -10.44
CA ASP A 45 3.16 -1.05 -10.19
C ASP A 45 3.36 -0.39 -8.83
N GLU A 46 2.44 0.48 -8.43
CA GLU A 46 2.49 1.11 -7.11
C GLU A 46 2.29 0.07 -6.01
N PHE A 47 1.34 -0.84 -6.21
CA PHE A 47 1.09 -1.91 -5.26
C PHE A 47 2.32 -2.79 -5.07
N LEU A 48 2.96 -3.18 -6.18
CA LEU A 48 4.15 -4.01 -6.11
C LEU A 48 5.31 -3.28 -5.40
N ALA A 49 5.47 -1.99 -5.66
CA ALA A 49 6.51 -1.20 -5.00
C ALA A 49 6.27 -1.13 -3.50
N ILE A 50 5.01 -0.95 -3.09
CA ILE A 50 4.66 -0.90 -1.68
C ILE A 50 4.93 -2.24 -1.01
N CYS A 51 4.52 -3.34 -1.64
CA CYS A 51 4.77 -4.67 -1.09
C CYS A 51 6.25 -4.93 -0.88
N LYS A 52 7.08 -4.46 -1.79
CA LYS A 52 8.52 -4.59 -1.66
C LYS A 52 9.05 -3.82 -0.46
N VAL A 53 8.55 -2.60 -0.28
CA VAL A 53 8.98 -1.74 0.83
C VAL A 53 8.62 -2.33 2.19
N ILE A 54 7.41 -2.86 2.32
CA ILE A 54 6.95 -3.42 3.58
C ILE A 54 7.22 -4.92 3.72
N GLU A 55 7.92 -5.50 2.73
CA GLU A 55 8.37 -6.89 2.75
C GLU A 55 7.23 -7.89 2.86
N ILE A 56 6.21 -7.69 2.03
CA ILE A 56 5.07 -8.58 1.96
C ILE A 56 4.97 -9.16 0.56
N ASP A 57 4.66 -10.46 0.49
CA ASP A 57 4.45 -11.12 -0.80
C ASP A 57 3.10 -10.68 -1.37
N PRO A 58 3.05 -10.12 -2.58
CA PRO A 58 1.78 -9.75 -3.21
C PRO A 58 0.78 -10.89 -3.28
N LYS A 59 1.24 -12.12 -3.32
CA LYS A 59 0.35 -13.28 -3.34
C LYS A 59 -0.55 -13.37 -2.13
N ASP A 60 -0.10 -12.83 -1.00
CA ASP A 60 -0.91 -12.83 0.21
C ASP A 60 -2.18 -11.99 0.05
N PHE A 61 -2.19 -11.09 -0.93
CA PHE A 61 -3.34 -10.24 -1.21
C PHE A 61 -4.23 -10.78 -2.32
N VAL A 62 -3.68 -11.66 -3.15
CA VAL A 62 -4.38 -12.16 -4.34
C VAL A 62 -5.15 -13.44 -4.05
N ASN A 63 -4.64 -14.25 -3.13
CA ASN A 63 -5.21 -15.58 -2.82
C ASN A 63 -6.23 -15.49 -1.69
N GLU A 64 -7.17 -14.61 -1.84
CA GLU A 64 -8.23 -14.44 -0.84
C GLU A 64 -9.43 -15.31 -1.18
#